data_f72a19209557a68950881305e5d0b6cb
#
_entry.id   f72a19209557a68950881305e5d0b6cb
#
_cell.length_a   1.000
_cell.length_b   1.000
_cell.length_c   1.000
_cell.angle_alpha   90.00
_cell.angle_beta   90.00
_cell.angle_gamma   90.00
#
_symmetry.space_group_name_H-M   'P 1'
#
loop_
_entity.id
_entity.type
_entity.pdbx_description
1 polymer ?
#
loop_
_entity_poly.entity_id
_entity_poly.type
_entity_poly.pdbx_seq_one_letter_code
_entity_poly.pdbx_strand_id
1 'polypeptide(L)'
;MEANKIIITGAATRIGAAIAKKLSGPRVEIVIHYNKSKLNAEKLKRELIKNHTKVYLVRGDLSKERDLNKIIKFSKLKLKYFDCLINNASLFENDNLRNFTSKSWAKHLDVNLKAPAYLTKEFAKNIKGKNNNIINIIDQRVFKLTPFFFSYTLSKTGLYTLTKTSAMSLAPNIRVNGIAPGPTI
;
A
#
# COMPACT_ATOMS: atom_id res chain seq x y z
N MET A 1 -16.66 13.52 -2.44
CA MET A 1 -15.41 14.33 -2.51
C MET A 1 -14.30 13.42 -3.02
N GLU A 2 -13.56 13.87 -4.01
CA GLU A 2 -12.37 13.14 -4.48
C GLU A 2 -11.26 13.23 -3.42
N ALA A 3 -10.51 12.14 -3.25
CA ALA A 3 -9.37 12.10 -2.33
C ALA A 3 -8.23 12.95 -2.89
N ASN A 4 -7.80 13.94 -2.13
CA ASN A 4 -6.78 14.88 -2.58
C ASN A 4 -5.39 14.60 -1.98
N LYS A 5 -5.31 13.90 -0.85
CA LYS A 5 -4.07 13.64 -0.11
C LYS A 5 -3.86 12.14 0.06
N ILE A 6 -3.04 11.59 -0.83
CA ILE A 6 -2.96 10.15 -1.08
C ILE A 6 -1.58 9.62 -0.72
N ILE A 7 -1.54 8.48 -0.04
CA ILE A 7 -0.31 7.71 0.21
C ILE A 7 -0.42 6.40 -0.58
N ILE A 8 0.58 6.09 -1.41
CA ILE A 8 0.61 4.84 -2.17
C ILE A 8 1.91 4.10 -1.90
N THR A 9 1.81 2.90 -1.33
CA THR A 9 3.00 2.06 -1.10
C THR A 9 3.39 1.29 -2.36
N GLY A 10 4.71 1.14 -2.61
CA GLY A 10 5.21 0.42 -3.80
C GLY A 10 4.77 1.04 -5.12
N ALA A 11 4.61 2.37 -5.17
CA ALA A 11 4.01 3.05 -6.31
C ALA A 11 4.96 3.33 -7.48
N ALA A 12 6.24 3.00 -7.36
CA ALA A 12 7.23 3.36 -8.40
C ALA A 12 7.05 2.61 -9.73
N THR A 13 6.37 1.45 -9.72
CA THR A 13 6.27 0.56 -10.88
C THR A 13 4.91 -0.17 -10.93
N ARG A 14 4.60 -0.78 -12.07
CA ARG A 14 3.47 -1.70 -12.27
C ARG A 14 2.14 -1.10 -11.78
N ILE A 15 1.33 -1.89 -11.05
CA ILE A 15 -0.01 -1.52 -10.55
C ILE A 15 0.03 -0.19 -9.77
N GLY A 16 0.99 -0.02 -8.86
CA GLY A 16 1.08 1.20 -8.05
C GLY A 16 1.33 2.45 -8.89
N ALA A 17 2.17 2.35 -9.95
CA ALA A 17 2.40 3.46 -10.86
C ALA A 17 1.16 3.77 -11.70
N ALA A 18 0.44 2.74 -12.18
CA ALA A 18 -0.81 2.91 -12.91
C ALA A 18 -1.89 3.60 -12.06
N ILE A 19 -2.01 3.18 -10.79
CA ILE A 19 -2.93 3.83 -9.83
C ILE A 19 -2.54 5.29 -9.62
N ALA A 20 -1.25 5.59 -9.38
CA ALA A 20 -0.79 6.97 -9.18
C ALA A 20 -1.09 7.86 -10.39
N LYS A 21 -0.89 7.35 -11.62
CA LYS A 21 -1.24 8.06 -12.86
C LYS A 21 -2.75 8.33 -12.99
N LYS A 22 -3.57 7.32 -12.68
CA LYS A 22 -5.03 7.44 -12.78
C LYS A 22 -5.60 8.44 -11.78
N LEU A 23 -4.99 8.55 -10.60
CA LEU A 23 -5.41 9.46 -9.53
C LEU A 23 -4.78 10.85 -9.64
N SER A 24 -3.84 11.06 -10.56
CA SER A 24 -3.15 12.33 -10.72
C SER A 24 -4.06 13.42 -11.31
N GLY A 25 -3.86 14.65 -10.87
CA GLY A 25 -4.61 15.80 -11.37
C GLY A 25 -4.39 17.05 -10.53
N PRO A 26 -4.99 18.18 -10.94
CA PRO A 26 -4.93 19.43 -10.19
C PRO A 26 -5.47 19.26 -8.77
N ARG A 27 -4.84 19.89 -7.80
CA ARG A 27 -5.19 19.84 -6.36
C ARG A 27 -4.95 18.48 -5.67
N VAL A 28 -4.38 17.49 -6.38
CA VAL A 28 -4.01 16.21 -5.81
C VAL A 28 -2.57 16.25 -5.29
N GLU A 29 -2.35 15.72 -4.10
CA GLU A 29 -1.04 15.56 -3.47
C GLU A 29 -0.79 14.08 -3.20
N ILE A 30 0.28 13.51 -3.76
CA ILE A 30 0.59 12.09 -3.64
C ILE A 30 1.94 11.88 -2.98
N VAL A 31 1.99 11.08 -1.93
CA VAL A 31 3.21 10.48 -1.41
C VAL A 31 3.41 9.12 -2.07
N ILE A 32 4.46 9.01 -2.88
CA ILE A 32 4.91 7.77 -3.52
C ILE A 32 5.97 7.13 -2.65
N HIS A 33 5.63 5.98 -2.06
CA HIS A 33 6.63 5.16 -1.39
C HIS A 33 7.28 4.17 -2.36
N TYR A 34 8.61 4.00 -2.23
CA TYR A 34 9.40 2.99 -2.94
C TYR A 34 10.49 2.42 -2.03
N ASN A 35 10.96 1.19 -2.31
CA ASN A 35 12.10 0.60 -1.62
C ASN A 35 13.39 0.74 -2.45
N LYS A 36 13.51 0.00 -3.56
CA LYS A 36 14.72 -0.06 -4.39
C LYS A 36 14.62 0.74 -5.69
N SER A 37 13.42 0.96 -6.21
CA SER A 37 13.16 1.50 -7.55
C SER A 37 13.20 3.04 -7.59
N LYS A 38 14.33 3.65 -7.16
CA LYS A 38 14.48 5.13 -7.10
C LYS A 38 14.28 5.80 -8.46
N LEU A 39 14.95 5.31 -9.50
CA LEU A 39 14.88 5.91 -10.84
C LEU A 39 13.44 5.89 -11.40
N ASN A 40 12.71 4.78 -11.18
CA ASN A 40 11.31 4.67 -11.60
C ASN A 40 10.42 5.64 -10.80
N ALA A 41 10.64 5.79 -9.49
CA ALA A 41 9.90 6.75 -8.68
C ALA A 41 10.13 8.19 -9.15
N GLU A 42 11.36 8.56 -9.48
CA GLU A 42 11.70 9.88 -10.01
C GLU A 42 11.11 10.12 -11.41
N LYS A 43 11.13 9.09 -12.28
CA LYS A 43 10.47 9.15 -13.60
C LYS A 43 8.96 9.38 -13.45
N LEU A 44 8.32 8.57 -12.61
CA LEU A 44 6.89 8.71 -12.32
C LEU A 44 6.56 10.09 -11.74
N LYS A 45 7.34 10.58 -10.78
CA LYS A 45 7.15 11.93 -10.23
C LYS A 45 7.15 12.99 -11.32
N ARG A 46 8.14 12.97 -12.25
CA ARG A 46 8.20 13.94 -13.36
C ARG A 46 6.97 13.87 -14.27
N GLU A 47 6.46 12.68 -14.50
CA GLU A 47 5.25 12.45 -15.30
C GLU A 47 4.00 13.04 -14.61
N LEU A 48 3.82 12.74 -13.31
CA LEU A 48 2.64 13.19 -12.57
C LEU A 48 2.61 14.72 -12.34
N ILE A 49 3.77 15.34 -12.22
CA ILE A 49 3.87 16.82 -12.11
C ILE A 49 3.32 17.51 -13.36
N LYS A 50 3.47 16.92 -14.55
CA LYS A 50 2.90 17.43 -15.80
C LYS A 50 1.35 17.52 -15.74
N ASN A 51 0.73 16.68 -14.91
CA ASN A 51 -0.71 16.69 -14.64
C ASN A 51 -1.08 17.61 -13.45
N HIS A 52 -0.21 18.56 -13.09
CA HIS A 52 -0.41 19.49 -11.97
C HIS A 52 -0.57 18.82 -10.59
N THR A 53 -0.08 17.59 -10.43
CA THR A 53 -0.08 16.86 -9.16
C THR A 53 1.12 17.23 -8.31
N LYS A 54 0.94 17.50 -7.03
CA LYS A 54 2.05 17.61 -6.09
C LYS A 54 2.54 16.23 -5.67
N VAL A 55 3.79 15.90 -5.95
CA VAL A 55 4.33 14.55 -5.72
C VAL A 55 5.52 14.59 -4.78
N TYR A 56 5.46 13.77 -3.75
CA TYR A 56 6.51 13.59 -2.75
C TYR A 56 7.01 12.14 -2.78
N LEU A 57 8.31 11.95 -2.77
CA LEU A 57 8.94 10.62 -2.78
C LEU A 57 9.46 10.26 -1.40
N VAL A 58 9.18 9.05 -0.92
CA VAL A 58 9.75 8.53 0.32
C VAL A 58 10.28 7.11 0.11
N ARG A 59 11.55 6.91 0.48
CA ARG A 59 12.18 5.58 0.47
C ARG A 59 12.01 4.92 1.84
N GLY A 60 11.66 3.62 1.84
CA GLY A 60 11.62 2.79 3.05
C GLY A 60 11.57 1.30 2.71
N ASP A 61 11.99 0.48 3.66
CA ASP A 61 11.79 -0.96 3.65
C ASP A 61 10.62 -1.29 4.58
N LEU A 62 9.50 -1.74 4.02
CA LEU A 62 8.27 -2.01 4.78
C LEU A 62 8.41 -3.15 5.80
N SER A 63 9.45 -3.98 5.71
CA SER A 63 9.74 -4.98 6.74
C SER A 63 10.32 -4.37 8.03
N LYS A 64 10.73 -3.09 8.00
CA LYS A 64 11.39 -2.40 9.10
C LYS A 64 10.49 -1.36 9.74
N GLU A 65 10.20 -1.51 11.01
CA GLU A 65 9.33 -0.59 11.75
C GLU A 65 9.85 0.85 11.73
N ARG A 66 11.17 1.04 11.83
CA ARG A 66 11.80 2.35 11.70
C ARG A 66 11.41 3.05 10.38
N ASP A 67 11.39 2.29 9.28
CA ASP A 67 11.07 2.84 7.97
C ASP A 67 9.55 3.08 7.81
N LEU A 68 8.69 2.26 8.42
CA LEU A 68 7.25 2.53 8.52
C LEU A 68 6.98 3.85 9.26
N ASN A 69 7.63 4.05 10.40
CA ASN A 69 7.57 5.30 11.15
C ASN A 69 8.04 6.51 10.33
N LYS A 70 9.15 6.36 9.59
CA LYS A 70 9.67 7.38 8.68
C LYS A 70 8.66 7.75 7.59
N ILE A 71 8.02 6.75 6.96
CA ILE A 71 7.02 6.98 5.91
C ILE A 71 5.86 7.80 6.45
N ILE A 72 5.32 7.44 7.62
CA ILE A 72 4.20 8.16 8.24
C ILE A 72 4.61 9.58 8.63
N LYS A 73 5.74 9.76 9.31
CA LYS A 73 6.22 11.10 9.69
C LYS A 73 6.43 12.00 8.48
N PHE A 74 7.05 11.46 7.43
CA PHE A 74 7.25 12.19 6.17
C PHE A 74 5.92 12.55 5.51
N SER A 75 4.98 11.62 5.43
CA SER A 75 3.66 11.84 4.84
C SER A 75 2.89 12.91 5.61
N LYS A 76 2.92 12.86 6.94
CA LYS A 76 2.28 13.88 7.81
C LYS A 76 2.89 15.27 7.60
N LEU A 77 4.22 15.36 7.51
CA LEU A 77 4.91 16.63 7.23
C LEU A 77 4.47 17.23 5.89
N LYS A 78 4.32 16.40 4.85
CA LYS A 78 4.01 16.86 3.48
C LYS A 78 2.51 17.10 3.25
N LEU A 79 1.67 16.21 3.71
CA LEU A 79 0.23 16.23 3.43
C LEU A 79 -0.59 16.91 4.54
N LYS A 80 -0.06 16.98 5.77
CA LYS A 80 -0.72 17.48 7.01
C LYS A 80 -1.82 16.54 7.53
N TYR A 81 -2.65 15.99 6.67
CA TYR A 81 -3.67 14.97 6.94
C TYR A 81 -3.78 14.01 5.75
N PHE A 82 -4.54 12.94 5.89
CA PHE A 82 -4.66 11.91 4.87
C PHE A 82 -6.12 11.70 4.47
N ASP A 83 -6.38 11.56 3.17
CA ASP A 83 -7.70 11.22 2.62
C ASP A 83 -7.75 9.78 2.11
N CYS A 84 -6.60 9.29 1.58
CA CYS A 84 -6.53 7.94 1.01
C CYS A 84 -5.19 7.27 1.29
N LEU A 85 -5.25 6.01 1.70
CA LEU A 85 -4.09 5.11 1.80
C LEU A 85 -4.29 3.93 0.84
N ILE A 86 -3.30 3.68 -0.02
CA ILE A 86 -3.30 2.52 -0.91
C ILE A 86 -2.13 1.61 -0.53
N ASN A 87 -2.43 0.52 0.13
CA ASN A 87 -1.50 -0.54 0.47
C ASN A 87 -1.30 -1.44 -0.76
N ASN A 88 -0.39 -1.03 -1.65
CA ASN A 88 -0.11 -1.73 -2.90
C ASN A 88 1.23 -2.48 -2.88
N ALA A 89 2.20 -2.05 -2.08
CA ALA A 89 3.47 -2.76 -1.99
C ALA A 89 3.29 -4.23 -1.63
N SER A 90 4.00 -5.10 -2.32
CA SER A 90 3.95 -6.54 -2.09
C SER A 90 5.29 -7.18 -2.40
N LEU A 91 5.66 -8.17 -1.59
CA LEU A 91 6.67 -9.14 -1.90
C LEU A 91 5.96 -10.38 -2.47
N PHE A 92 6.50 -10.94 -3.55
CA PHE A 92 5.95 -12.11 -4.24
C PHE A 92 7.11 -13.03 -4.61
N GLU A 93 7.45 -13.96 -3.70
CA GLU A 93 8.48 -14.96 -3.89
C GLU A 93 7.82 -16.34 -3.82
N ASN A 94 8.31 -17.29 -4.65
CA ASN A 94 7.77 -18.63 -4.66
C ASN A 94 8.35 -19.46 -3.51
N ASP A 95 7.47 -20.13 -2.77
CA ASP A 95 7.76 -21.15 -1.79
C ASP A 95 6.59 -22.14 -1.67
N ASN A 96 6.76 -23.19 -0.92
CA ASN A 96 5.71 -24.15 -0.60
C ASN A 96 5.90 -24.68 0.83
N LEU A 97 4.93 -25.47 1.32
CA LEU A 97 4.95 -26.00 2.70
C LEU A 97 6.24 -26.78 3.05
N ARG A 98 6.90 -27.41 2.05
CA ARG A 98 8.10 -28.25 2.28
C ARG A 98 9.41 -27.45 2.27
N ASN A 99 9.43 -26.26 1.63
CA ASN A 99 10.67 -25.52 1.41
C ASN A 99 10.65 -24.07 1.88
N PHE A 100 9.54 -23.57 2.47
CA PHE A 100 9.57 -22.22 3.04
C PHE A 100 10.61 -22.12 4.16
N THR A 101 11.21 -20.95 4.29
CA THR A 101 12.17 -20.66 5.36
C THR A 101 11.59 -19.64 6.31
N SER A 102 12.06 -19.60 7.56
CA SER A 102 11.68 -18.54 8.51
C SER A 102 11.92 -17.14 7.92
N LYS A 103 12.93 -16.98 7.07
CA LYS A 103 13.25 -15.73 6.38
C LYS A 103 12.22 -15.36 5.32
N SER A 104 11.81 -16.31 4.44
CA SER A 104 10.78 -16.04 3.41
C SER A 104 9.43 -15.77 4.06
N TRP A 105 9.07 -16.56 5.07
CA TRP A 105 7.89 -16.38 5.89
C TRP A 105 7.80 -15.00 6.50
N ALA A 106 8.83 -14.62 7.29
CA ALA A 106 8.87 -13.31 7.95
C ALA A 106 8.76 -12.16 6.95
N LYS A 107 9.49 -12.21 5.83
CA LYS A 107 9.44 -11.17 4.81
C LYS A 107 8.04 -10.99 4.21
N HIS A 108 7.35 -12.09 3.85
CA HIS A 108 6.00 -11.99 3.31
C HIS A 108 5.02 -11.41 4.33
N LEU A 109 5.05 -11.89 5.57
CA LEU A 109 4.18 -11.37 6.62
C LEU A 109 4.49 -9.91 6.98
N ASP A 110 5.76 -9.55 7.09
CA ASP A 110 6.15 -8.17 7.43
C ASP A 110 5.71 -7.18 6.35
N VAL A 111 5.98 -7.48 5.06
CA VAL A 111 5.70 -6.55 3.97
C VAL A 111 4.23 -6.55 3.57
N ASN A 112 3.59 -7.73 3.46
CA ASN A 112 2.26 -7.85 2.87
C ASN A 112 1.11 -7.76 3.89
N LEU A 113 1.40 -7.94 5.19
CA LEU A 113 0.38 -7.94 6.24
C LEU A 113 0.67 -6.94 7.37
N LYS A 114 1.83 -7.07 8.05
CA LYS A 114 2.18 -6.21 9.19
C LYS A 114 2.30 -4.74 8.78
N ALA A 115 2.96 -4.46 7.67
CA ALA A 115 3.10 -3.09 7.18
C ALA A 115 1.75 -2.43 6.84
N PRO A 116 0.84 -3.07 6.05
CA PRO A 116 -0.52 -2.57 5.87
C PRO A 116 -1.28 -2.35 7.17
N ALA A 117 -1.20 -3.27 8.15
CA ALA A 117 -1.85 -3.11 9.45
C ALA A 117 -1.32 -1.88 10.19
N TYR A 118 0.01 -1.72 10.23
CA TYR A 118 0.65 -0.57 10.87
C TYR A 118 0.27 0.74 10.18
N LEU A 119 0.35 0.80 8.85
CA LEU A 119 0.02 2.00 8.08
C LEU A 119 -1.46 2.35 8.19
N THR A 120 -2.35 1.37 8.23
CA THR A 120 -3.79 1.56 8.47
C THR A 120 -4.05 2.19 9.84
N LYS A 121 -3.42 1.65 10.90
CA LYS A 121 -3.51 2.21 12.26
C LYS A 121 -3.04 3.67 12.31
N GLU A 122 -1.90 3.97 11.71
CA GLU A 122 -1.35 5.33 11.72
C GLU A 122 -2.12 6.28 10.79
N PHE A 123 -2.68 5.77 9.67
CA PHE A 123 -3.57 6.54 8.80
C PHE A 123 -4.81 7.02 9.58
N ALA A 124 -5.45 6.13 10.33
CA ALA A 124 -6.66 6.44 11.09
C ALA A 124 -6.47 7.57 12.12
N LYS A 125 -5.25 7.74 12.64
CA LYS A 125 -4.91 8.84 13.56
C LYS A 125 -4.68 10.20 12.88
N ASN A 126 -4.57 10.25 11.55
CA ASN A 126 -4.14 11.44 10.80
C ASN A 126 -5.13 11.85 9.71
N ILE A 127 -6.38 11.43 9.81
CA ILE A 127 -7.47 11.83 8.92
C ILE A 127 -8.03 13.19 9.28
N LYS A 128 -8.75 13.82 8.34
CA LYS A 128 -9.55 15.03 8.57
C LYS A 128 -10.96 14.82 8.03
N GLY A 129 -11.95 15.03 8.89
CA GLY A 129 -13.36 14.89 8.53
C GLY A 129 -13.76 13.42 8.29
N LYS A 130 -14.83 13.25 7.52
CA LYS A 130 -15.42 11.95 7.13
C LYS A 130 -15.11 11.65 5.65
N ASN A 131 -15.35 10.44 5.18
CA ASN A 131 -15.14 9.98 3.80
C ASN A 131 -13.67 9.66 3.43
N ASN A 132 -12.89 9.25 4.41
CA ASN A 132 -11.54 8.74 4.16
C ASN A 132 -11.59 7.29 3.62
N ASN A 133 -10.57 6.88 2.89
CA ASN A 133 -10.56 5.58 2.24
C ASN A 133 -9.22 4.86 2.38
N ILE A 134 -9.27 3.58 2.66
CA ILE A 134 -8.12 2.67 2.61
C ILE A 134 -8.40 1.60 1.57
N ILE A 135 -7.45 1.37 0.66
CA ILE A 135 -7.52 0.34 -0.36
C ILE A 135 -6.34 -0.62 -0.17
N ASN A 136 -6.64 -1.88 0.05
CA ASN A 136 -5.65 -2.95 0.14
C ASN A 136 -5.61 -3.73 -1.18
N ILE A 137 -4.46 -3.77 -1.84
CA ILE A 137 -4.26 -4.62 -3.01
C ILE A 137 -3.97 -6.05 -2.53
N ILE A 138 -5.00 -6.87 -2.60
CA ILE A 138 -4.98 -8.28 -2.20
C ILE A 138 -4.40 -9.12 -3.37
N ASP A 139 -4.94 -10.29 -3.62
CA ASP A 139 -4.63 -11.15 -4.76
C ASP A 139 -5.77 -12.15 -4.96
N GLN A 140 -6.03 -12.57 -6.20
CA GLN A 140 -7.01 -13.63 -6.49
C GLN A 140 -6.73 -14.95 -5.75
N ARG A 141 -5.46 -15.20 -5.37
CA ARG A 141 -5.04 -16.42 -4.66
C ARG A 141 -5.71 -16.58 -3.30
N VAL A 142 -6.30 -15.53 -2.71
CA VAL A 142 -7.09 -15.67 -1.48
C VAL A 142 -8.40 -16.45 -1.70
N PHE A 143 -8.86 -16.52 -2.97
CA PHE A 143 -10.07 -17.23 -3.39
C PHE A 143 -9.74 -18.50 -4.21
N LYS A 144 -8.56 -18.54 -4.87
CA LYS A 144 -8.12 -19.65 -5.72
C LYS A 144 -6.76 -20.13 -5.26
N LEU A 145 -6.74 -21.06 -4.32
CA LEU A 145 -5.53 -21.57 -3.70
C LEU A 145 -4.71 -22.44 -4.65
N THR A 146 -3.41 -22.47 -4.45
CA THR A 146 -2.46 -23.35 -5.13
C THR A 146 -1.43 -23.87 -4.12
N PRO A 147 -0.73 -24.97 -4.36
CA PRO A 147 0.31 -25.48 -3.46
C PRO A 147 1.59 -24.63 -3.46
N PHE A 148 1.70 -23.65 -4.38
CA PHE A 148 2.84 -22.75 -4.52
C PHE A 148 2.54 -21.38 -3.91
N PHE A 149 3.59 -20.58 -3.67
CA PHE A 149 3.49 -19.27 -3.06
C PHE A 149 2.84 -19.32 -1.67
N PHE A 150 3.25 -20.30 -0.88
CA PHE A 150 2.59 -20.64 0.39
C PHE A 150 2.56 -19.47 1.38
N SER A 151 3.74 -18.96 1.76
CA SER A 151 3.81 -17.85 2.72
C SER A 151 3.23 -16.53 2.16
N TYR A 152 3.38 -16.30 0.85
CA TYR A 152 2.72 -15.19 0.15
C TYR A 152 1.20 -15.29 0.27
N THR A 153 0.62 -16.44 -0.09
CA THR A 153 -0.85 -16.65 -0.06
C THR A 153 -1.39 -16.43 1.34
N LEU A 154 -0.73 -16.97 2.37
CA LEU A 154 -1.13 -16.74 3.77
C LEU A 154 -1.06 -15.26 4.15
N SER A 155 -0.01 -14.53 3.73
CA SER A 155 0.08 -13.09 3.98
C SER A 155 -1.05 -12.30 3.32
N LYS A 156 -1.46 -12.67 2.11
CA LYS A 156 -2.58 -12.02 1.39
C LYS A 156 -3.95 -12.42 1.95
N THR A 157 -4.11 -13.63 2.43
CA THR A 157 -5.32 -14.06 3.17
C THR A 157 -5.44 -13.29 4.49
N GLY A 158 -4.33 -13.10 5.20
CA GLY A 158 -4.28 -12.22 6.36
C GLY A 158 -4.68 -10.78 6.02
N LEU A 159 -4.19 -10.24 4.89
CA LEU A 159 -4.55 -8.89 4.42
C LEU A 159 -6.03 -8.79 4.04
N TYR A 160 -6.62 -9.83 3.47
CA TYR A 160 -8.06 -9.91 3.21
C TYR A 160 -8.87 -9.83 4.51
N THR A 161 -8.49 -10.62 5.52
CA THR A 161 -9.11 -10.57 6.85
C THR A 161 -8.92 -9.20 7.51
N LEU A 162 -7.69 -8.65 7.47
CA LEU A 162 -7.39 -7.29 7.95
C LEU A 162 -8.30 -6.24 7.31
N THR A 163 -8.56 -6.35 6.01
CA THR A 163 -9.45 -5.43 5.29
C THR A 163 -10.84 -5.42 5.89
N LYS A 164 -11.42 -6.60 6.11
CA LYS A 164 -12.79 -6.75 6.67
C LYS A 164 -12.87 -6.26 8.12
N THR A 165 -11.92 -6.66 8.96
CA THR A 165 -11.91 -6.27 10.37
C THR A 165 -11.65 -4.78 10.54
N SER A 166 -10.76 -4.20 9.72
CA SER A 166 -10.53 -2.75 9.74
C SER A 166 -11.74 -1.96 9.25
N ALA A 167 -12.47 -2.45 8.24
CA ALA A 167 -13.70 -1.82 7.78
C ALA A 167 -14.75 -1.73 8.91
N MET A 168 -14.91 -2.80 9.68
CA MET A 168 -15.82 -2.83 10.84
C MET A 168 -15.37 -1.87 11.95
N SER A 169 -14.07 -1.83 12.23
CA SER A 169 -13.49 -1.03 13.33
C SER A 169 -13.43 0.48 13.04
N LEU A 170 -13.30 0.87 11.77
CA LEU A 170 -13.04 2.25 11.36
C LEU A 170 -14.28 2.95 10.77
N ALA A 171 -15.38 2.24 10.62
CA ALA A 171 -16.66 2.81 10.21
C ALA A 171 -17.19 3.79 11.29
N PRO A 172 -17.94 4.83 10.92
CA PRO A 172 -18.29 5.25 9.55
C PRO A 172 -17.29 6.23 8.93
N ASN A 173 -16.19 6.58 9.61
CA ASN A 173 -15.29 7.67 9.21
C ASN A 173 -14.30 7.27 8.11
N ILE A 174 -13.96 5.98 8.02
CA ILE A 174 -13.00 5.45 7.05
C ILE A 174 -13.61 4.19 6.41
N ARG A 175 -13.72 4.20 5.09
CA ARG A 175 -14.04 2.99 4.32
C ARG A 175 -12.75 2.21 4.06
N VAL A 176 -12.77 0.90 4.27
CA VAL A 176 -11.64 0.02 3.99
C VAL A 176 -12.09 -1.04 3.00
N ASN A 177 -11.46 -1.07 1.82
CA ASN A 177 -11.81 -1.96 0.73
C ASN A 177 -10.59 -2.75 0.24
N GLY A 178 -10.85 -3.90 -0.36
CA GLY A 178 -9.84 -4.75 -0.99
C GLY A 178 -10.08 -4.87 -2.49
N ILE A 179 -8.98 -4.86 -3.26
CA ILE A 179 -8.99 -5.19 -4.68
C ILE A 179 -8.12 -6.44 -4.84
N ALA A 180 -8.68 -7.48 -5.45
CA ALA A 180 -8.01 -8.75 -5.71
C ALA A 180 -7.72 -8.89 -7.21
N PRO A 181 -6.60 -8.34 -7.73
CA PRO A 181 -6.25 -8.46 -9.13
C PRO A 181 -6.02 -9.92 -9.52
N GLY A 182 -6.37 -10.23 -10.76
CA GLY A 182 -5.90 -11.43 -11.44
C GLY A 182 -4.45 -11.30 -11.93
N PRO A 183 -3.97 -12.20 -12.82
CA PRO A 183 -2.68 -12.06 -13.45
C PRO A 183 -2.58 -10.71 -14.17
N THR A 184 -1.54 -9.94 -13.85
CA THR A 184 -1.25 -8.66 -14.51
C THR A 184 0.03 -8.81 -15.33
N ILE A 185 -0.03 -8.43 -16.60
CA ILE A 185 1.11 -8.42 -17.51
C ILE A 185 2.06 -7.27 -17.18
#